data_86feebe63947909eafd7ffbd51546827
#
_entry.id   86feebe63947909eafd7ffbd51546827
#
_cell.length_a   1.000
_cell.length_b   1.000
_cell.length_c   1.000
_cell.angle_alpha   90.00
_cell.angle_beta   90.00
_cell.angle_gamma   90.00
#
_symmetry.space_group_name_H-M   'P 1'
#
loop_
_entity.id
_entity.type
_entity.pdbx_description
1 polymer ?
#
loop_
_entity_poly.entity_id
_entity_poly.type
_entity_poly.pdbx_seq_one_letter_code
_entity_poly.pdbx_strand_id
1 'polypeptide(L)'
;MNYNVSIGLGELKLDPQNPRIPKSLRDSNPSEVDLINYMLLDASLIELMLAIGQNGYFPGEQLLVVKDDEDGKYKVVEGNRRLSAVKLLSNPALAEVQKARVQKVLDETTERPTEIPCLVFDDEQKIHKYLGFKHITGIKEWRLLEKSRYLYGLRESLFGEMSLIRASREIAKMIGSRTDYVRRVLVGYEVYKQIEDAGFYKIRDLNDTTFYFNYIVDSLNKNNIRSFIGVDFDLDNPIERISQTNLSKWTHWLFEKNDQNKTRLIGNSSDLSDLNAILGNENALKAFDEKGYSLERAKELTGELDEVFRNYVLNSLQSLEKADSLVVKVREYYLELEEDLRQIKLISDKIKATAKATKDDE
;
A
#
# COMPACT_ATOMS: atom_id res chain seq x y z
N MET A 1 -18.73 35.61 8.00
CA MET A 1 -19.73 34.54 8.28
C MET A 1 -19.58 33.47 7.20
N ASN A 2 -19.37 32.21 7.57
CA ASN A 2 -19.18 31.16 6.56
C ASN A 2 -20.52 30.84 5.88
N TYR A 3 -20.55 30.64 4.57
CA TYR A 3 -21.76 30.32 3.82
C TYR A 3 -21.51 29.38 2.65
N ASN A 4 -22.49 28.57 2.32
CA ASN A 4 -22.48 27.64 1.21
C ASN A 4 -22.96 28.33 -0.06
N VAL A 5 -22.25 28.10 -1.17
CA VAL A 5 -22.57 28.64 -2.49
C VAL A 5 -22.01 27.74 -3.58
N SER A 6 -22.67 27.70 -4.74
CA SER A 6 -22.06 27.16 -5.97
C SER A 6 -21.27 28.26 -6.66
N ILE A 7 -20.03 27.98 -7.00
CA ILE A 7 -19.09 28.91 -7.64
C ILE A 7 -18.70 28.38 -9.00
N GLY A 8 -18.74 29.25 -10.02
CA GLY A 8 -18.33 28.92 -11.36
C GLY A 8 -16.85 28.52 -11.43
N LEU A 9 -16.54 27.50 -12.24
CA LEU A 9 -15.19 26.95 -12.34
C LEU A 9 -14.12 27.99 -12.70
N GLY A 10 -14.47 29.02 -13.49
CA GLY A 10 -13.58 30.12 -13.89
C GLY A 10 -13.21 31.07 -12.74
N GLU A 11 -14.01 31.10 -11.67
CA GLU A 11 -13.76 31.92 -10.48
C GLU A 11 -12.96 31.23 -9.40
N LEU A 12 -12.67 29.92 -9.59
CA LEU A 12 -11.91 29.09 -8.67
C LEU A 12 -10.45 28.97 -9.11
N LYS A 13 -9.51 29.22 -8.20
CA LYS A 13 -8.07 29.04 -8.45
C LYS A 13 -7.45 28.08 -7.44
N LEU A 14 -6.46 27.31 -7.90
CA LEU A 14 -5.68 26.42 -7.07
C LEU A 14 -4.80 27.22 -6.08
N ASP A 15 -4.57 26.63 -4.92
CA ASP A 15 -3.65 27.19 -3.93
C ASP A 15 -2.21 26.71 -4.21
N PRO A 16 -1.30 27.60 -4.64
CA PRO A 16 0.10 27.22 -4.90
C PRO A 16 0.87 26.87 -3.61
N GLN A 17 0.36 27.26 -2.44
CA GLN A 17 0.97 26.96 -1.14
C GLN A 17 0.39 25.70 -0.48
N ASN A 18 -0.44 24.93 -1.19
CA ASN A 18 -1.02 23.70 -0.68
C ASN A 18 0.06 22.75 -0.13
N PRO A 19 -0.07 22.19 1.09
CA PRO A 19 0.94 21.32 1.70
C PRO A 19 1.26 20.03 0.91
N ARG A 20 0.39 19.60 0.00
CA ARG A 20 0.66 18.44 -0.88
C ARG A 20 1.70 18.74 -1.96
N ILE A 21 1.93 20.02 -2.26
CA ILE A 21 2.89 20.44 -3.28
C ILE A 21 4.27 20.50 -2.65
N PRO A 22 5.30 19.89 -3.25
CA PRO A 22 6.65 19.93 -2.72
C PRO A 22 7.20 21.35 -2.66
N LYS A 23 8.05 21.62 -1.68
CA LYS A 23 8.61 22.94 -1.43
C LYS A 23 9.30 23.52 -2.69
N SER A 24 10.05 22.67 -3.41
CA SER A 24 10.75 23.06 -4.65
C SER A 24 9.82 23.65 -5.71
N LEU A 25 8.61 23.08 -5.84
CA LEU A 25 7.61 23.60 -6.79
C LEU A 25 6.93 24.85 -6.24
N ARG A 26 6.58 24.88 -4.94
CA ARG A 26 5.98 26.08 -4.32
C ARG A 26 6.87 27.32 -4.43
N ASP A 27 8.18 27.14 -4.21
CA ASP A 27 9.17 28.23 -4.26
C ASP A 27 9.42 28.75 -5.68
N SER A 28 9.02 28.01 -6.73
CA SER A 28 9.17 28.42 -8.14
C SER A 28 8.04 29.34 -8.67
N ASN A 29 7.08 29.71 -7.81
CA ASN A 29 5.86 30.45 -8.19
C ASN A 29 5.10 29.77 -9.34
N PRO A 30 4.61 28.53 -9.13
CA PRO A 30 4.06 27.71 -10.20
C PRO A 30 2.77 28.30 -10.78
N SER A 31 2.61 28.12 -12.09
CA SER A 31 1.33 28.37 -12.77
C SER A 31 0.27 27.34 -12.38
N GLU A 32 -0.99 27.63 -12.70
CA GLU A 32 -2.08 26.66 -12.49
C GLU A 32 -1.85 25.38 -13.29
N VAL A 33 -1.25 25.47 -14.47
CA VAL A 33 -0.90 24.32 -15.32
C VAL A 33 0.16 23.45 -14.64
N ASP A 34 1.19 24.06 -14.05
CA ASP A 34 2.23 23.32 -13.31
C ASP A 34 1.64 22.54 -12.14
N LEU A 35 0.72 23.17 -11.39
CA LEU A 35 0.04 22.53 -10.26
C LEU A 35 -0.83 21.36 -10.71
N ILE A 36 -1.60 21.50 -11.77
CA ILE A 36 -2.43 20.43 -12.33
C ILE A 36 -1.55 19.28 -12.82
N ASN A 37 -0.47 19.56 -13.53
CA ASN A 37 0.42 18.53 -14.04
C ASN A 37 1.17 17.81 -12.92
N TYR A 38 1.56 18.50 -11.85
CA TYR A 38 2.08 17.86 -10.67
C TYR A 38 1.04 16.87 -10.06
N MET A 39 -0.22 17.28 -9.92
CA MET A 39 -1.27 16.43 -9.37
C MET A 39 -1.66 15.28 -10.31
N LEU A 40 -1.46 15.40 -11.63
CA LEU A 40 -1.62 14.31 -12.60
C LEU A 40 -0.59 13.20 -12.42
N LEU A 41 0.58 13.50 -11.86
CA LEU A 41 1.59 12.49 -11.52
C LEU A 41 1.21 11.70 -10.27
N ASP A 42 0.33 12.23 -9.43
CA ASP A 42 -0.28 11.48 -8.32
C ASP A 42 -1.28 10.47 -8.90
N ALA A 43 -1.09 9.19 -8.57
CA ALA A 43 -1.81 8.05 -9.15
C ALA A 43 -3.33 8.09 -9.02
N SER A 44 -3.91 8.99 -8.25
CA SER A 44 -5.34 9.02 -7.96
C SER A 44 -6.11 10.19 -8.60
N LEU A 45 -5.48 11.08 -9.39
CA LEU A 45 -6.20 12.18 -10.04
C LEU A 45 -7.05 11.69 -11.23
N ILE A 46 -6.54 10.76 -12.02
CA ILE A 46 -7.25 10.14 -13.15
C ILE A 46 -8.51 9.42 -12.66
N GLU A 47 -8.40 8.65 -11.59
CA GLU A 47 -9.52 7.94 -10.98
C GLU A 47 -10.58 8.92 -10.43
N LEU A 48 -10.15 10.03 -9.84
CA LEU A 48 -11.04 11.08 -9.37
C LEU A 48 -11.76 11.78 -10.52
N MET A 49 -11.06 12.09 -11.64
CA MET A 49 -11.67 12.59 -12.88
C MET A 49 -12.74 11.62 -13.39
N LEU A 50 -12.43 10.32 -13.42
CA LEU A 50 -13.37 9.29 -13.87
C LEU A 50 -14.63 9.27 -12.99
N ALA A 51 -14.46 9.29 -11.66
CA ALA A 51 -15.58 9.29 -10.72
C ALA A 51 -16.47 10.53 -10.89
N ILE A 52 -15.89 11.73 -10.96
CA ILE A 52 -16.65 12.96 -11.16
C ILE A 52 -17.29 13.01 -12.57
N GLY A 53 -16.56 12.56 -13.58
CA GLY A 53 -17.05 12.53 -14.96
C GLY A 53 -18.19 11.53 -15.18
N GLN A 54 -18.34 10.50 -14.35
CA GLN A 54 -19.43 9.54 -14.40
C GLN A 54 -20.63 9.90 -13.54
N ASN A 55 -20.37 10.45 -12.34
CA ASN A 55 -21.43 10.65 -11.32
C ASN A 55 -21.80 12.11 -11.11
N GLY A 56 -21.13 13.04 -11.77
CA GLY A 56 -21.20 14.46 -11.44
C GLY A 56 -20.36 14.79 -10.17
N TYR A 57 -20.38 16.04 -9.79
CA TYR A 57 -19.70 16.48 -8.57
C TYR A 57 -20.58 16.20 -7.34
N PHE A 58 -20.05 15.52 -6.34
CA PHE A 58 -20.79 15.16 -5.14
C PHE A 58 -21.07 16.40 -4.26
N PRO A 59 -22.33 16.79 -4.01
CA PRO A 59 -22.64 18.01 -3.25
C PRO A 59 -22.11 18.01 -1.82
N GLY A 60 -21.95 16.85 -1.21
CA GLY A 60 -21.37 16.69 0.14
C GLY A 60 -19.86 16.93 0.23
N GLU A 61 -19.16 17.03 -0.91
CA GLU A 61 -17.70 17.19 -1.00
C GLU A 61 -17.31 18.63 -1.36
N GLN A 62 -17.82 19.60 -0.61
CA GLN A 62 -17.59 21.02 -0.84
C GLN A 62 -16.10 21.39 -0.85
N LEU A 63 -15.72 22.32 -1.73
CA LEU A 63 -14.41 22.97 -1.66
C LEU A 63 -14.42 24.00 -0.53
N LEU A 64 -13.33 24.10 0.22
CA LEU A 64 -13.16 25.15 1.22
C LEU A 64 -12.35 26.28 0.60
N VAL A 65 -12.95 27.46 0.53
CA VAL A 65 -12.41 28.57 -0.24
C VAL A 65 -12.37 29.87 0.57
N VAL A 66 -11.41 30.72 0.22
CA VAL A 66 -11.36 32.13 0.66
C VAL A 66 -11.38 33.02 -0.55
N LYS A 67 -12.04 34.18 -0.44
CA LYS A 67 -11.98 35.18 -1.49
C LYS A 67 -10.60 35.81 -1.49
N ASP A 68 -10.00 35.93 -2.67
CA ASP A 68 -8.72 36.63 -2.87
C ASP A 68 -9.01 38.09 -3.20
N ASP A 69 -8.44 39.00 -2.42
CA ASP A 69 -8.67 40.43 -2.57
C ASP A 69 -7.94 41.01 -3.80
N GLU A 70 -6.93 40.35 -4.33
CA GLU A 70 -6.15 40.84 -5.47
C GLU A 70 -6.90 40.74 -6.79
N ASP A 71 -7.55 39.61 -7.07
CA ASP A 71 -8.22 39.35 -8.34
C ASP A 71 -9.75 39.08 -8.19
N GLY A 72 -10.24 39.07 -6.96
CA GLY A 72 -11.66 38.85 -6.64
C GLY A 72 -12.11 37.39 -6.80
N LYS A 73 -11.22 36.48 -7.21
CA LYS A 73 -11.50 35.06 -7.33
C LYS A 73 -11.43 34.33 -5.98
N TYR A 74 -11.78 33.06 -6.00
CA TYR A 74 -11.76 32.21 -4.81
C TYR A 74 -10.57 31.24 -4.83
N LYS A 75 -9.66 31.39 -3.87
CA LYS A 75 -8.56 30.47 -3.64
C LYS A 75 -9.07 29.22 -2.92
N VAL A 76 -8.81 28.05 -3.49
CA VAL A 76 -9.22 26.75 -2.93
C VAL A 76 -8.15 26.24 -1.96
N VAL A 77 -8.38 26.44 -0.67
CA VAL A 77 -7.47 25.98 0.39
C VAL A 77 -7.58 24.45 0.57
N GLU A 78 -8.81 23.88 0.52
CA GLU A 78 -9.03 22.43 0.56
C GLU A 78 -9.89 21.98 -0.62
N GLY A 79 -9.46 20.91 -1.26
CA GLY A 79 -10.11 20.31 -2.42
C GLY A 79 -9.38 20.56 -3.73
N ASN A 80 -8.11 20.98 -3.69
CA ASN A 80 -7.32 21.27 -4.89
C ASN A 80 -7.28 20.11 -5.89
N ARG A 81 -7.20 18.85 -5.45
CA ARG A 81 -7.29 17.67 -6.34
C ARG A 81 -8.65 17.58 -7.05
N ARG A 82 -9.76 17.84 -6.32
CA ARG A 82 -11.11 17.84 -6.90
C ARG A 82 -11.26 18.95 -7.91
N LEU A 83 -10.76 20.16 -7.59
CA LEU A 83 -10.74 21.27 -8.54
C LEU A 83 -9.91 20.94 -9.79
N SER A 84 -8.71 20.36 -9.65
CA SER A 84 -7.88 19.93 -10.78
C SER A 84 -8.58 18.91 -11.66
N ALA A 85 -9.27 17.93 -11.07
CA ALA A 85 -10.04 16.94 -11.79
C ALA A 85 -11.18 17.59 -12.64
N VAL A 86 -11.93 18.51 -12.05
CA VAL A 86 -13.01 19.22 -12.77
C VAL A 86 -12.46 20.14 -13.85
N LYS A 87 -11.35 20.85 -13.59
CA LYS A 87 -10.71 21.70 -14.61
C LYS A 87 -10.25 20.87 -15.81
N LEU A 88 -9.67 19.68 -15.59
CA LEU A 88 -9.25 18.75 -16.65
C LEU A 88 -10.45 18.15 -17.42
N LEU A 89 -11.55 17.85 -16.74
CA LEU A 89 -12.80 17.43 -17.40
C LEU A 89 -13.39 18.50 -18.31
N SER A 90 -13.26 19.77 -17.92
CA SER A 90 -13.72 20.94 -18.70
C SER A 90 -12.72 21.37 -19.77
N ASN A 91 -11.43 21.32 -19.47
CA ASN A 91 -10.36 21.74 -20.38
C ASN A 91 -9.17 20.78 -20.36
N PRO A 92 -9.17 19.72 -21.18
CA PRO A 92 -8.10 18.72 -21.24
C PRO A 92 -6.75 19.29 -21.74
N ALA A 93 -6.73 20.45 -22.38
CA ALA A 93 -5.49 21.08 -22.84
C ALA A 93 -4.56 21.49 -21.68
N LEU A 94 -5.09 21.59 -20.44
CA LEU A 94 -4.29 21.80 -19.23
C LEU A 94 -3.36 20.63 -18.91
N ALA A 95 -3.62 19.43 -19.44
CA ALA A 95 -2.76 18.27 -19.25
C ALA A 95 -1.57 18.31 -20.22
N GLU A 96 -0.37 18.48 -19.69
CA GLU A 96 0.87 18.31 -20.44
C GLU A 96 1.45 16.91 -20.30
N VAL A 97 1.17 16.25 -19.18
CA VAL A 97 1.51 14.85 -18.88
C VAL A 97 0.27 13.98 -18.91
N GLN A 98 0.41 12.67 -19.11
CA GLN A 98 -0.66 11.68 -19.12
C GLN A 98 -1.84 12.00 -20.07
N LYS A 99 -1.62 12.76 -21.14
CA LYS A 99 -2.66 13.22 -22.08
C LYS A 99 -3.58 12.10 -22.58
N ALA A 100 -3.01 10.95 -22.93
CA ALA A 100 -3.80 9.81 -23.39
C ALA A 100 -4.76 9.25 -22.33
N ARG A 101 -4.35 9.27 -21.04
CA ARG A 101 -5.22 8.82 -19.94
C ARG A 101 -6.33 9.82 -19.67
N VAL A 102 -6.01 11.11 -19.71
CA VAL A 102 -7.00 12.19 -19.59
C VAL A 102 -8.03 12.08 -20.72
N GLN A 103 -7.58 11.94 -21.99
CA GLN A 103 -8.48 11.77 -23.13
C GLN A 103 -9.38 10.54 -22.95
N LYS A 104 -8.83 9.41 -22.53
CA LYS A 104 -9.60 8.20 -22.30
C LYS A 104 -10.73 8.43 -21.28
N VAL A 105 -10.47 9.16 -20.18
CA VAL A 105 -11.51 9.53 -19.22
C VAL A 105 -12.60 10.34 -19.86
N LEU A 106 -12.25 11.30 -20.72
CA LEU A 106 -13.25 12.12 -21.43
C LEU A 106 -14.11 11.31 -22.38
N ASP A 107 -13.54 10.31 -23.04
CA ASP A 107 -14.27 9.41 -23.95
C ASP A 107 -15.23 8.47 -23.19
N GLU A 108 -14.91 8.14 -21.93
CA GLU A 108 -15.68 7.23 -21.08
C GLU A 108 -16.70 7.94 -20.16
N THR A 109 -16.76 9.29 -20.16
CA THR A 109 -17.57 10.06 -19.20
C THR A 109 -18.37 11.17 -19.87
N THR A 110 -19.51 11.53 -19.28
CA THR A 110 -20.46 12.54 -19.81
C THR A 110 -20.56 13.79 -18.98
N GLU A 111 -20.35 13.68 -17.66
CA GLU A 111 -20.52 14.81 -16.75
C GLU A 111 -19.36 15.81 -16.86
N ARG A 112 -19.73 17.11 -16.96
CA ARG A 112 -18.80 18.24 -17.03
C ARG A 112 -19.25 19.34 -16.09
N PRO A 113 -19.04 19.19 -14.76
CA PRO A 113 -19.48 20.19 -13.81
C PRO A 113 -18.87 21.57 -14.09
N THR A 114 -19.69 22.60 -14.20
CA THR A 114 -19.26 23.99 -14.42
C THR A 114 -19.39 24.84 -13.17
N GLU A 115 -20.22 24.41 -12.24
CA GLU A 115 -20.42 25.03 -10.93
C GLU A 115 -20.09 24.03 -9.83
N ILE A 116 -19.33 24.45 -8.84
CA ILE A 116 -18.81 23.59 -7.78
C ILE A 116 -19.32 24.06 -6.44
N PRO A 117 -19.89 23.17 -5.61
CA PRO A 117 -20.33 23.52 -4.25
C PRO A 117 -19.10 23.88 -3.40
N CYS A 118 -19.16 25.07 -2.81
CA CYS A 118 -18.09 25.64 -2.00
C CYS A 118 -18.63 26.10 -0.65
N LEU A 119 -17.80 25.97 0.37
CA LEU A 119 -17.96 26.62 1.65
C LEU A 119 -16.97 27.78 1.72
N VAL A 120 -17.48 29.00 1.67
CA VAL A 120 -16.70 30.24 1.70
C VAL A 120 -16.39 30.63 3.13
N PHE A 121 -15.14 30.89 3.40
CA PHE A 121 -14.65 31.41 4.67
C PHE A 121 -14.17 32.85 4.51
N ASP A 122 -14.37 33.64 5.55
CA ASP A 122 -13.89 35.01 5.65
C ASP A 122 -12.41 35.11 6.09
N ASP A 123 -11.81 34.01 6.53
CA ASP A 123 -10.44 33.91 7.00
C ASP A 123 -9.87 32.51 6.77
N GLU A 124 -8.72 32.45 6.10
CA GLU A 124 -8.01 31.21 5.81
C GLU A 124 -7.55 30.46 7.06
N GLN A 125 -7.23 31.17 8.14
CA GLN A 125 -6.83 30.54 9.41
C GLN A 125 -7.94 29.68 10.01
N LYS A 126 -9.21 30.03 9.77
CA LYS A 126 -10.37 29.22 10.18
C LYS A 126 -10.40 27.90 9.44
N ILE A 127 -10.06 27.90 8.14
CA ILE A 127 -9.92 26.67 7.35
C ILE A 127 -8.79 25.82 7.91
N HIS A 128 -7.63 26.38 8.19
CA HIS A 128 -6.49 25.62 8.75
C HIS A 128 -6.82 24.98 10.10
N LYS A 129 -7.55 25.67 10.98
CA LYS A 129 -8.04 25.07 12.24
C LYS A 129 -8.98 23.89 11.99
N TYR A 130 -9.90 24.02 11.05
CA TYR A 130 -10.82 22.94 10.66
C TYR A 130 -10.06 21.77 10.03
N LEU A 131 -9.08 22.02 9.16
CA LEU A 131 -8.25 20.98 8.54
C LEU A 131 -7.40 20.25 9.58
N GLY A 132 -6.83 20.96 10.56
CA GLY A 132 -6.17 20.34 11.71
C GLY A 132 -7.09 19.37 12.43
N PHE A 133 -8.30 19.78 12.75
CA PHE A 133 -9.31 18.89 13.33
C PHE A 133 -9.62 17.71 12.40
N LYS A 134 -9.95 17.97 11.12
CA LYS A 134 -10.38 16.95 10.15
C LYS A 134 -9.31 15.89 9.89
N HIS A 135 -8.05 16.29 9.74
CA HIS A 135 -6.95 15.39 9.34
C HIS A 135 -6.16 14.78 10.50
N ILE A 136 -6.17 15.43 11.67
CA ILE A 136 -5.40 14.96 12.84
C ILE A 136 -6.30 14.23 13.84
N THR A 137 -7.47 14.78 14.16
CA THR A 137 -8.38 14.26 15.21
C THR A 137 -9.75 13.85 14.70
N GLY A 138 -10.06 14.13 13.43
CA GLY A 138 -11.39 14.00 12.84
C GLY A 138 -11.86 12.57 12.59
N ILE A 139 -12.68 12.39 11.55
CA ILE A 139 -13.40 11.13 11.25
C ILE A 139 -12.42 9.95 11.19
N LYS A 140 -12.67 8.94 12.03
CA LYS A 140 -11.93 7.69 11.99
C LYS A 140 -12.22 6.99 10.67
N GLU A 141 -11.19 6.81 9.85
CA GLU A 141 -11.32 6.06 8.61
C GLU A 141 -11.75 4.61 8.88
N TRP A 142 -12.57 4.08 7.99
CA TRP A 142 -12.88 2.65 8.00
C TRP A 142 -11.60 1.82 7.84
N ARG A 143 -11.47 0.81 8.67
CA ARG A 143 -10.41 -0.19 8.50
C ARG A 143 -10.63 -0.95 7.19
N LEU A 144 -9.58 -1.57 6.68
CA LEU A 144 -9.63 -2.23 5.38
C LEU A 144 -10.69 -3.34 5.31
N LEU A 145 -10.92 -4.08 6.40
CA LEU A 145 -12.00 -5.08 6.48
C LEU A 145 -13.39 -4.43 6.37
N GLU A 146 -13.61 -3.28 7.01
CA GLU A 146 -14.88 -2.54 6.91
C GLU A 146 -15.11 -2.01 5.47
N LYS A 147 -14.05 -1.47 4.86
CA LYS A 147 -14.05 -1.06 3.43
C LYS A 147 -14.36 -2.26 2.52
N SER A 148 -13.80 -3.43 2.80
CA SER A 148 -14.05 -4.63 1.99
C SER A 148 -15.47 -5.16 2.11
N ARG A 149 -16.05 -5.15 3.31
CA ARG A 149 -17.48 -5.49 3.54
C ARG A 149 -18.41 -4.57 2.76
N TYR A 150 -18.12 -3.28 2.78
CA TYR A 150 -18.90 -2.30 2.02
C TYR A 150 -18.80 -2.53 0.51
N LEU A 151 -17.58 -2.70 -0.03
CA LEU A 151 -17.39 -2.98 -1.45
C LEU A 151 -18.05 -4.29 -1.88
N TYR A 152 -18.01 -5.31 -1.02
CA TYR A 152 -18.68 -6.58 -1.26
C TYR A 152 -20.20 -6.41 -1.27
N GLY A 153 -20.76 -5.65 -0.35
CA GLY A 153 -22.18 -5.29 -0.35
C GLY A 153 -22.62 -4.55 -1.61
N LEU A 154 -21.79 -3.62 -2.13
CA LEU A 154 -22.03 -2.96 -3.42
C LEU A 154 -22.03 -3.97 -4.58
N ARG A 155 -21.08 -4.91 -4.59
CA ARG A 155 -21.04 -5.97 -5.59
C ARG A 155 -22.33 -6.77 -5.58
N GLU A 156 -22.74 -7.28 -4.43
CA GLU A 156 -23.95 -8.12 -4.32
C GLU A 156 -25.22 -7.36 -4.73
N SER A 157 -25.34 -6.10 -4.33
CA SER A 157 -26.57 -5.31 -4.58
C SER A 157 -26.68 -4.77 -6.01
N LEU A 158 -25.57 -4.40 -6.65
CA LEU A 158 -25.58 -3.70 -7.95
C LEU A 158 -25.03 -4.56 -9.09
N PHE A 159 -24.18 -5.55 -8.81
CA PHE A 159 -23.42 -6.28 -9.81
C PHE A 159 -23.39 -7.80 -9.55
N GLY A 160 -24.38 -8.35 -8.84
CA GLY A 160 -24.43 -9.77 -8.42
C GLY A 160 -24.36 -10.77 -9.60
N GLU A 161 -24.93 -10.40 -10.75
CA GLU A 161 -24.90 -11.20 -11.98
C GLU A 161 -23.53 -11.18 -12.70
N MET A 162 -22.64 -10.27 -12.34
CA MET A 162 -21.35 -10.13 -12.99
C MET A 162 -20.27 -11.00 -12.30
N SER A 163 -19.32 -11.48 -13.12
CA SER A 163 -18.09 -12.05 -12.55
C SER A 163 -17.39 -11.03 -11.64
N LEU A 164 -16.69 -11.52 -10.63
CA LEU A 164 -16.00 -10.64 -9.64
C LEU A 164 -15.04 -9.66 -10.34
N ILE A 165 -14.38 -10.10 -11.41
CA ILE A 165 -13.45 -9.25 -12.18
C ILE A 165 -14.18 -8.09 -12.86
N ARG A 166 -15.32 -8.36 -13.48
CA ARG A 166 -16.15 -7.32 -14.14
C ARG A 166 -16.73 -6.36 -13.11
N ALA A 167 -17.32 -6.89 -12.03
CA ALA A 167 -17.86 -6.10 -10.94
C ALA A 167 -16.80 -5.19 -10.31
N SER A 168 -15.57 -5.68 -10.10
CA SER A 168 -14.46 -4.88 -9.60
C SER A 168 -14.16 -3.65 -10.46
N ARG A 169 -14.26 -3.77 -11.78
CA ARG A 169 -14.04 -2.66 -12.71
C ARG A 169 -15.14 -1.62 -12.59
N GLU A 170 -16.39 -2.05 -12.57
CA GLU A 170 -17.53 -1.14 -12.47
C GLU A 170 -17.57 -0.41 -11.10
N ILE A 171 -17.32 -1.14 -10.01
CA ILE A 171 -17.19 -0.55 -8.68
C ILE A 171 -16.04 0.45 -8.64
N ALA A 172 -14.86 0.10 -9.19
CA ALA A 172 -13.71 1.00 -9.22
C ALA A 172 -14.02 2.31 -9.95
N LYS A 173 -14.71 2.24 -11.09
CA LYS A 173 -15.19 3.43 -11.81
C LYS A 173 -16.15 4.25 -10.95
N MET A 174 -17.14 3.59 -10.35
CA MET A 174 -18.18 4.24 -9.56
C MET A 174 -17.61 5.01 -8.34
N ILE A 175 -16.61 4.43 -7.63
CA ILE A 175 -16.04 5.05 -6.42
C ILE A 175 -14.77 5.87 -6.67
N GLY A 176 -14.30 5.97 -7.93
CA GLY A 176 -13.06 6.68 -8.27
C GLY A 176 -11.81 6.04 -7.67
N SER A 177 -11.69 4.72 -7.85
CA SER A 177 -10.55 3.95 -7.35
C SER A 177 -9.89 3.13 -8.46
N ARG A 178 -8.73 2.53 -8.15
CA ARG A 178 -8.02 1.67 -9.10
C ARG A 178 -8.68 0.29 -9.15
N THR A 179 -8.88 -0.23 -10.36
CA THR A 179 -9.50 -1.55 -10.58
C THR A 179 -8.71 -2.68 -9.92
N ASP A 180 -7.36 -2.64 -9.99
CA ASP A 180 -6.52 -3.66 -9.37
C ASP A 180 -6.63 -3.66 -7.84
N TYR A 181 -6.78 -2.50 -7.23
CA TYR A 181 -7.02 -2.37 -5.79
C TYR A 181 -8.38 -2.93 -5.39
N VAL A 182 -9.47 -2.50 -6.07
CA VAL A 182 -10.83 -2.97 -5.77
C VAL A 182 -10.94 -4.49 -5.97
N ARG A 183 -10.39 -5.03 -7.07
CA ARG A 183 -10.34 -6.47 -7.32
C ARG A 183 -9.65 -7.21 -6.17
N ARG A 184 -8.48 -6.76 -5.76
CA ARG A 184 -7.71 -7.38 -4.69
C ARG A 184 -8.42 -7.34 -3.35
N VAL A 185 -9.10 -6.24 -3.04
CA VAL A 185 -9.90 -6.11 -1.81
C VAL A 185 -11.12 -7.02 -1.83
N LEU A 186 -11.84 -7.12 -2.95
CA LEU A 186 -13.00 -8.01 -3.11
C LEU A 186 -12.61 -9.48 -3.04
N VAL A 187 -11.56 -9.89 -3.78
CA VAL A 187 -11.02 -11.25 -3.68
C VAL A 187 -10.50 -11.56 -2.30
N GLY A 188 -9.81 -10.59 -1.68
CA GLY A 188 -9.36 -10.70 -0.29
C GLY A 188 -10.51 -10.94 0.68
N TYR A 189 -11.66 -10.31 0.46
CA TYR A 189 -12.84 -10.52 1.30
C TYR A 189 -13.44 -11.93 1.10
N GLU A 190 -13.46 -12.44 -0.13
CA GLU A 190 -13.86 -13.84 -0.37
C GLU A 190 -12.92 -14.84 0.33
N VAL A 191 -11.61 -14.60 0.31
CA VAL A 191 -10.64 -15.41 1.06
C VAL A 191 -10.89 -15.29 2.57
N TYR A 192 -11.15 -14.09 3.07
CA TYR A 192 -11.48 -13.85 4.47
C TYR A 192 -12.74 -14.64 4.90
N LYS A 193 -13.79 -14.65 4.09
CA LYS A 193 -15.02 -15.44 4.35
C LYS A 193 -14.69 -16.91 4.52
N GLN A 194 -13.80 -17.49 3.69
CA GLN A 194 -13.38 -18.88 3.84
C GLN A 194 -12.73 -19.16 5.21
N ILE A 195 -11.94 -18.20 5.73
CA ILE A 195 -11.31 -18.29 7.05
C ILE A 195 -12.35 -18.13 8.15
N GLU A 196 -13.26 -17.18 8.02
CA GLU A 196 -14.35 -16.90 8.96
C GLU A 196 -15.30 -18.11 9.05
N ASP A 197 -15.74 -18.67 7.92
CA ASP A 197 -16.60 -19.85 7.83
C ASP A 197 -15.93 -21.12 8.42
N ALA A 198 -14.61 -21.21 8.33
CA ALA A 198 -13.82 -22.24 9.00
C ALA A 198 -13.60 -21.98 10.52
N GLY A 199 -14.28 -20.98 11.08
CA GLY A 199 -14.14 -20.60 12.49
C GLY A 199 -12.72 -20.17 12.85
N PHE A 200 -12.07 -19.43 11.95
CA PHE A 200 -10.67 -18.98 12.09
C PHE A 200 -9.70 -20.13 12.42
N TYR A 201 -10.01 -21.33 11.94
CA TYR A 201 -9.25 -22.58 12.18
C TYR A 201 -9.03 -22.87 13.68
N LYS A 202 -9.88 -22.34 14.56
CA LYS A 202 -9.79 -22.45 16.03
C LYS A 202 -8.49 -21.89 16.62
N ILE A 203 -7.84 -20.95 15.92
CA ILE A 203 -6.67 -20.26 16.46
C ILE A 203 -7.11 -19.43 17.67
N ARG A 204 -6.38 -19.60 18.77
CA ARG A 204 -6.69 -18.92 20.03
C ARG A 204 -6.71 -17.40 19.87
N ASP A 205 -7.74 -16.75 20.40
CA ASP A 205 -7.95 -15.29 20.40
C ASP A 205 -8.09 -14.66 19.00
N LEU A 206 -8.20 -15.47 17.92
CA LEU A 206 -8.44 -14.99 16.57
C LEU A 206 -9.95 -14.97 16.28
N ASN A 207 -10.44 -13.80 15.87
CA ASN A 207 -11.83 -13.55 15.49
C ASN A 207 -11.92 -12.35 14.54
N ASP A 208 -13.10 -11.95 14.11
CA ASP A 208 -13.32 -10.84 13.16
C ASP A 208 -12.78 -9.48 13.65
N THR A 209 -12.67 -9.26 14.97
CA THR A 209 -12.16 -8.02 15.54
C THR A 209 -10.64 -7.99 15.66
N THR A 210 -10.00 -9.15 15.82
CA THR A 210 -8.55 -9.31 16.00
C THR A 210 -7.84 -9.69 14.69
N PHE A 211 -8.59 -10.10 13.67
CA PHE A 211 -8.03 -10.46 12.37
C PHE A 211 -7.49 -9.23 11.64
N TYR A 212 -6.21 -9.25 11.29
CA TYR A 212 -5.57 -8.16 10.54
C TYR A 212 -5.70 -8.40 9.03
N PHE A 213 -6.79 -7.89 8.45
CA PHE A 213 -7.20 -8.14 7.07
C PHE A 213 -6.15 -7.72 6.01
N ASN A 214 -5.28 -6.75 6.36
CA ASN A 214 -4.22 -6.29 5.44
C ASN A 214 -3.29 -7.45 5.03
N TYR A 215 -3.08 -8.45 5.90
CA TYR A 215 -2.25 -9.61 5.55
C TYR A 215 -2.76 -10.35 4.31
N ILE A 216 -4.08 -10.47 4.14
CA ILE A 216 -4.66 -11.07 2.93
C ILE A 216 -4.33 -10.20 1.72
N VAL A 217 -4.66 -8.90 1.77
CA VAL A 217 -4.50 -8.00 0.62
C VAL A 217 -3.03 -7.88 0.21
N ASP A 218 -2.11 -7.84 1.17
CA ASP A 218 -0.67 -7.78 0.92
C ASP A 218 -0.15 -9.12 0.38
N SER A 219 -0.63 -10.25 0.89
CA SER A 219 -0.32 -11.60 0.39
C SER A 219 -0.78 -11.79 -1.05
N LEU A 220 -1.96 -11.29 -1.41
CA LEU A 220 -2.49 -11.37 -2.77
C LEU A 220 -1.68 -10.56 -3.80
N ASN A 221 -0.78 -9.68 -3.38
CA ASN A 221 0.22 -9.03 -4.24
C ASN A 221 1.40 -9.96 -4.59
N LYS A 222 1.54 -11.10 -3.91
CA LYS A 222 2.68 -12.00 -4.03
C LYS A 222 2.28 -13.26 -4.80
N ASN A 223 2.90 -13.50 -5.94
CA ASN A 223 2.48 -14.57 -6.87
C ASN A 223 2.54 -15.97 -6.25
N ASN A 224 3.64 -16.32 -5.57
CA ASN A 224 3.79 -17.65 -5.00
C ASN A 224 2.86 -17.87 -3.80
N ILE A 225 2.59 -16.82 -3.00
CA ILE A 225 1.58 -16.91 -1.92
C ILE A 225 0.20 -17.12 -2.51
N ARG A 226 -0.19 -16.36 -3.55
CA ARG A 226 -1.47 -16.54 -4.26
C ARG A 226 -1.63 -17.97 -4.76
N SER A 227 -0.61 -18.46 -5.49
CA SER A 227 -0.61 -19.82 -6.04
C SER A 227 -0.69 -20.88 -4.94
N PHE A 228 0.02 -20.69 -3.84
CA PHE A 228 -0.01 -21.60 -2.68
C PHE A 228 -1.39 -21.72 -2.06
N ILE A 229 -2.09 -20.60 -1.85
CA ILE A 229 -3.46 -20.63 -1.31
C ILE A 229 -4.53 -20.95 -2.37
N GLY A 230 -4.19 -20.97 -3.64
CA GLY A 230 -5.08 -21.32 -4.75
C GLY A 230 -5.95 -20.16 -5.23
N VAL A 231 -5.46 -18.92 -5.15
CA VAL A 231 -6.13 -17.74 -5.71
C VAL A 231 -5.55 -17.40 -7.07
N ASP A 232 -6.43 -17.31 -8.07
CA ASP A 232 -6.06 -17.02 -9.47
C ASP A 232 -6.91 -15.86 -10.02
N PHE A 233 -6.27 -14.72 -10.29
CA PHE A 233 -6.95 -13.53 -10.80
C PHE A 233 -7.35 -13.61 -12.27
N ASP A 234 -6.92 -14.65 -13.00
CA ASP A 234 -7.27 -14.86 -14.40
C ASP A 234 -8.58 -15.66 -14.56
N LEU A 235 -9.08 -16.25 -13.47
CA LEU A 235 -10.35 -16.96 -13.45
C LEU A 235 -11.52 -15.99 -13.19
N ASP A 236 -12.68 -16.29 -13.77
CA ASP A 236 -13.94 -15.55 -13.50
C ASP A 236 -14.32 -15.61 -11.99
N ASN A 237 -14.06 -16.76 -11.36
CA ASN A 237 -14.10 -16.94 -9.92
C ASN A 237 -12.67 -17.14 -9.38
N PRO A 238 -12.01 -16.09 -8.88
CA PRO A 238 -10.61 -16.14 -8.44
C PRO A 238 -10.31 -17.10 -7.29
N ILE A 239 -11.32 -17.54 -6.53
CA ILE A 239 -11.17 -18.46 -5.41
C ILE A 239 -11.61 -19.90 -5.71
N GLU A 240 -11.96 -20.21 -6.97
CA GLU A 240 -12.44 -21.52 -7.38
C GLU A 240 -11.50 -22.67 -7.00
N ARG A 241 -10.18 -22.39 -7.03
CA ARG A 241 -9.13 -23.37 -6.74
C ARG A 241 -8.53 -23.24 -5.35
N ILE A 242 -9.22 -22.55 -4.43
CA ILE A 242 -8.67 -22.30 -3.10
C ILE A 242 -8.38 -23.61 -2.36
N SER A 243 -7.18 -23.75 -1.84
CA SER A 243 -6.76 -24.88 -1.02
C SER A 243 -7.02 -24.60 0.43
N GLN A 244 -8.05 -25.21 1.02
CA GLN A 244 -8.37 -25.05 2.44
C GLN A 244 -7.20 -25.43 3.36
N THR A 245 -6.45 -26.49 2.98
CA THR A 245 -5.26 -26.91 3.75
C THR A 245 -4.17 -25.85 3.73
N ASN A 246 -3.87 -25.28 2.56
CA ASN A 246 -2.81 -24.27 2.44
C ASN A 246 -3.26 -22.92 3.03
N LEU A 247 -4.55 -22.57 2.89
CA LEU A 247 -5.11 -21.39 3.52
C LEU A 247 -5.05 -21.48 5.04
N SER A 248 -5.35 -22.67 5.60
CA SER A 248 -5.20 -22.94 7.02
C SER A 248 -3.74 -22.77 7.47
N LYS A 249 -2.77 -23.38 6.77
CA LYS A 249 -1.33 -23.21 7.07
C LYS A 249 -0.91 -21.74 7.05
N TRP A 250 -1.27 -21.01 6.00
CA TRP A 250 -0.99 -19.59 5.86
C TRP A 250 -1.56 -18.78 7.04
N THR A 251 -2.79 -19.09 7.46
CA THR A 251 -3.45 -18.43 8.60
C THR A 251 -2.74 -18.73 9.91
N HIS A 252 -2.38 -19.99 10.16
CA HIS A 252 -1.61 -20.38 11.37
C HIS A 252 -0.23 -19.68 11.42
N TRP A 253 0.48 -19.60 10.31
CA TRP A 253 1.79 -18.93 10.29
C TRP A 253 1.74 -17.45 10.69
N LEU A 254 0.66 -16.75 10.34
CA LEU A 254 0.49 -15.32 10.60
C LEU A 254 -0.18 -14.99 11.92
N PHE A 255 -1.03 -15.88 12.44
CA PHE A 255 -1.90 -15.54 13.56
C PHE A 255 -1.74 -16.44 14.77
N GLU A 256 -1.26 -17.68 14.61
CA GLU A 256 -1.07 -18.57 15.74
C GLU A 256 0.16 -18.17 16.55
N LYS A 257 -0.06 -17.96 17.85
CA LYS A 257 1.00 -17.57 18.79
C LYS A 257 1.52 -18.79 19.55
N ASN A 258 2.83 -18.88 19.63
CA ASN A 258 3.51 -19.86 20.48
C ASN A 258 3.46 -19.46 21.96
N ASP A 259 4.06 -20.28 22.84
CA ASP A 259 4.12 -20.04 24.29
C ASP A 259 4.83 -18.72 24.66
N GLN A 260 5.63 -18.17 23.78
CA GLN A 260 6.30 -16.86 23.94
C GLN A 260 5.45 -15.69 23.39
N ASN A 261 4.18 -15.93 23.04
CA ASN A 261 3.25 -14.97 22.44
C ASN A 261 3.74 -14.38 21.09
N LYS A 262 4.53 -15.16 20.34
CA LYS A 262 5.06 -14.78 19.03
C LYS A 262 4.42 -15.62 17.94
N THR A 263 4.02 -14.98 16.85
CA THR A 263 3.62 -15.63 15.60
C THR A 263 4.85 -16.12 14.83
N ARG A 264 4.65 -17.05 13.91
CA ARG A 264 5.73 -17.55 13.05
C ARG A 264 6.21 -16.52 12.04
N LEU A 265 5.32 -15.64 11.60
CA LEU A 265 5.56 -14.48 10.76
C LEU A 265 5.03 -13.23 11.47
N ILE A 266 5.76 -12.13 11.40
CA ILE A 266 5.26 -10.83 11.88
C ILE A 266 4.23 -10.26 10.89
N GLY A 267 4.29 -10.70 9.62
CA GLY A 267 3.37 -10.30 8.56
C GLY A 267 3.64 -8.91 7.96
N ASN A 268 4.82 -8.34 8.24
CA ASN A 268 5.27 -7.13 7.56
C ASN A 268 5.61 -7.42 6.08
N SER A 269 5.85 -6.39 5.29
CA SER A 269 6.13 -6.52 3.86
C SER A 269 7.40 -7.34 3.56
N SER A 270 8.40 -7.32 4.44
CA SER A 270 9.63 -8.11 4.32
C SER A 270 9.33 -9.59 4.50
N ASP A 271 8.65 -9.95 5.61
CA ASP A 271 8.30 -11.34 5.90
C ASP A 271 7.43 -11.96 4.80
N LEU A 272 6.47 -11.22 4.27
CA LEU A 272 5.64 -11.68 3.15
C LEU A 272 6.46 -11.85 1.86
N SER A 273 7.51 -11.04 1.65
CA SER A 273 8.42 -11.20 0.51
C SER A 273 9.29 -12.44 0.67
N ASP A 274 9.77 -12.69 1.88
CA ASP A 274 10.58 -13.87 2.21
C ASP A 274 9.74 -15.15 2.13
N LEU A 275 8.52 -15.14 2.67
CA LEU A 275 7.57 -16.24 2.50
C LEU A 275 7.28 -16.51 1.02
N ASN A 276 7.10 -15.47 0.20
CA ASN A 276 6.86 -15.62 -1.22
C ASN A 276 8.04 -16.30 -1.94
N ALA A 277 9.28 -15.98 -1.56
CA ALA A 277 10.47 -16.66 -2.10
C ALA A 277 10.51 -18.14 -1.66
N ILE A 278 10.26 -18.42 -0.38
CA ILE A 278 10.20 -19.77 0.18
C ILE A 278 9.16 -20.62 -0.54
N LEU A 279 7.96 -20.10 -0.78
CA LEU A 279 6.87 -20.80 -1.46
C LEU A 279 7.16 -21.06 -2.97
N GLY A 280 8.12 -20.35 -3.54
CA GLY A 280 8.62 -20.60 -4.90
C GLY A 280 9.71 -21.67 -4.99
N ASN A 281 10.17 -22.25 -3.85
CA ASN A 281 11.24 -23.24 -3.81
C ASN A 281 10.82 -24.45 -2.95
N GLU A 282 10.76 -25.63 -3.55
CA GLU A 282 10.27 -26.85 -2.85
C GLU A 282 11.12 -27.24 -1.61
N ASN A 283 12.44 -27.08 -1.68
CA ASN A 283 13.33 -27.42 -0.56
C ASN A 283 13.14 -26.43 0.60
N ALA A 284 13.02 -25.15 0.28
CA ALA A 284 12.75 -24.09 1.26
C ALA A 284 11.39 -24.29 1.92
N LEU A 285 10.36 -24.58 1.12
CA LEU A 285 9.00 -24.85 1.64
C LEU A 285 8.99 -26.07 2.57
N LYS A 286 9.62 -27.20 2.20
CA LYS A 286 9.71 -28.38 3.08
C LYS A 286 10.45 -28.06 4.37
N ALA A 287 11.53 -27.30 4.29
CA ALA A 287 12.28 -26.89 5.48
C ALA A 287 11.45 -25.99 6.39
N PHE A 288 10.72 -25.04 5.82
CA PHE A 288 9.84 -24.13 6.54
C PHE A 288 8.63 -24.86 7.13
N ASP A 289 7.86 -25.58 6.32
CA ASP A 289 6.58 -26.15 6.72
C ASP A 289 6.73 -27.42 7.59
N GLU A 290 7.57 -28.37 7.16
CA GLU A 290 7.66 -29.69 7.77
C GLU A 290 8.75 -29.79 8.85
N LYS A 291 9.93 -29.12 8.62
CA LYS A 291 11.08 -29.21 9.53
C LYS A 291 11.12 -28.09 10.57
N GLY A 292 10.17 -27.16 10.53
CA GLY A 292 10.04 -26.06 11.50
C GLY A 292 11.17 -25.01 11.44
N TYR A 293 11.86 -24.86 10.29
CA TYR A 293 12.87 -23.81 10.14
C TYR A 293 12.26 -22.43 10.32
N SER A 294 13.03 -21.48 10.89
CA SER A 294 12.63 -20.07 10.91
C SER A 294 12.50 -19.52 9.49
N LEU A 295 11.79 -18.41 9.32
CA LEU A 295 11.64 -17.73 8.03
C LEU A 295 13.00 -17.41 7.40
N GLU A 296 13.92 -16.84 8.19
CA GLU A 296 15.27 -16.49 7.77
C GLU A 296 16.04 -17.72 7.26
N ARG A 297 16.07 -18.80 8.06
CA ARG A 297 16.78 -20.03 7.72
C ARG A 297 16.19 -20.74 6.50
N ALA A 298 14.88 -20.71 6.33
CA ALA A 298 14.23 -21.30 5.16
C ALA A 298 14.49 -20.45 3.90
N LYS A 299 14.56 -19.12 4.03
CA LYS A 299 14.89 -18.20 2.94
C LYS A 299 16.31 -18.43 2.40
N GLU A 300 17.27 -18.78 3.25
CA GLU A 300 18.63 -19.12 2.81
C GLU A 300 18.64 -20.22 1.74
N LEU A 301 17.68 -21.13 1.79
CA LEU A 301 17.54 -22.23 0.82
C LEU A 301 16.93 -21.77 -0.53
N THR A 302 16.48 -20.52 -0.66
CA THR A 302 15.92 -19.98 -1.90
C THR A 302 16.94 -19.32 -2.82
N GLY A 303 18.14 -18.98 -2.31
CA GLY A 303 19.24 -18.38 -3.05
C GLY A 303 20.21 -19.44 -3.60
N GLU A 304 21.06 -19.03 -4.53
CA GLU A 304 22.24 -19.80 -4.86
C GLU A 304 23.16 -19.82 -3.62
N LEU A 305 23.54 -21.02 -3.16
CA LEU A 305 24.33 -21.20 -1.94
C LEU A 305 25.60 -20.34 -1.93
N ASP A 306 26.21 -20.15 -3.10
CA ASP A 306 27.42 -19.34 -3.27
C ASP A 306 27.17 -17.87 -2.97
N GLU A 307 26.03 -17.32 -3.42
CA GLU A 307 25.66 -15.93 -3.16
C GLU A 307 25.30 -15.73 -1.68
N VAL A 308 24.56 -16.65 -1.10
CA VAL A 308 24.19 -16.62 0.33
C VAL A 308 25.45 -16.69 1.18
N PHE A 309 26.36 -17.63 0.90
CA PHE A 309 27.64 -17.75 1.59
C PHE A 309 28.49 -16.47 1.49
N ARG A 310 28.60 -15.92 0.27
CA ARG A 310 29.33 -14.67 0.03
C ARG A 310 28.75 -13.52 0.85
N ASN A 311 27.43 -13.38 0.90
CA ASN A 311 26.77 -12.32 1.66
C ASN A 311 27.02 -12.43 3.16
N TYR A 312 27.01 -13.64 3.74
CA TYR A 312 27.37 -13.83 5.14
C TYR A 312 28.81 -13.43 5.45
N VAL A 313 29.75 -13.82 4.60
CA VAL A 313 31.18 -13.44 4.77
C VAL A 313 31.34 -11.92 4.70
N LEU A 314 30.74 -11.26 3.71
CA LEU A 314 30.80 -9.80 3.55
C LEU A 314 30.15 -9.04 4.72
N ASN A 315 28.99 -9.49 5.19
CA ASN A 315 28.30 -8.88 6.34
C ASN A 315 29.13 -9.02 7.63
N SER A 316 29.76 -10.18 7.83
CA SER A 316 30.64 -10.42 8.98
C SER A 316 31.86 -9.50 8.94
N LEU A 317 32.48 -9.35 7.76
CA LEU A 317 33.61 -8.42 7.57
C LEU A 317 33.19 -6.97 7.90
N GLN A 318 32.08 -6.49 7.35
CA GLN A 318 31.58 -5.14 7.63
C GLN A 318 31.28 -4.91 9.12
N SER A 319 30.76 -5.93 9.82
CA SER A 319 30.48 -5.87 11.24
C SER A 319 31.77 -5.76 12.06
N LEU A 320 32.81 -6.51 11.69
CA LEU A 320 34.13 -6.42 12.33
C LEU A 320 34.83 -5.08 12.04
N GLU A 321 34.75 -4.55 10.83
CA GLU A 321 35.27 -3.20 10.48
C GLU A 321 34.59 -2.11 11.29
N LYS A 322 33.27 -2.20 11.51
CA LYS A 322 32.55 -1.28 12.40
C LYS A 322 33.02 -1.39 13.85
N ALA A 323 33.19 -2.60 14.37
CA ALA A 323 33.71 -2.83 15.72
C ALA A 323 35.14 -2.27 15.87
N ASP A 324 36.02 -2.48 14.90
CA ASP A 324 37.37 -1.92 14.85
C ASP A 324 37.35 -0.39 14.90
N SER A 325 36.48 0.24 14.14
CA SER A 325 36.31 1.72 14.15
C SER A 325 35.85 2.30 15.51
N LEU A 326 35.26 1.47 16.35
CA LEU A 326 34.74 1.85 17.66
C LEU A 326 35.68 1.48 18.82
N VAL A 327 36.59 0.53 18.64
CA VAL A 327 37.40 -0.06 19.72
C VAL A 327 38.13 1.00 20.57
N VAL A 328 38.70 2.02 19.93
CA VAL A 328 39.41 3.12 20.64
C VAL A 328 38.50 4.10 21.39
N LYS A 329 37.16 4.02 21.16
CA LYS A 329 36.15 4.88 21.79
C LYS A 329 35.41 4.18 22.91
N VAL A 330 35.54 2.86 23.04
CA VAL A 330 34.91 2.06 24.09
C VAL A 330 35.62 2.32 25.41
N ARG A 331 34.87 2.62 26.48
CA ARG A 331 35.41 2.91 27.81
C ARG A 331 35.67 1.67 28.65
N GLU A 332 34.79 0.67 28.47
CA GLU A 332 34.87 -0.60 29.20
C GLU A 332 34.62 -1.75 28.22
N TYR A 333 35.45 -2.79 28.28
CA TYR A 333 35.27 -4.00 27.49
C TYR A 333 34.52 -5.06 28.31
N TYR A 334 33.58 -5.77 27.67
CA TYR A 334 32.88 -6.87 28.32
C TYR A 334 33.79 -8.10 28.51
N LEU A 335 33.47 -8.92 29.52
CA LEU A 335 34.38 -10.00 30.01
C LEU A 335 34.68 -11.04 28.95
N GLU A 336 33.71 -11.37 28.08
CA GLU A 336 33.81 -12.43 27.08
C GLU A 336 34.48 -11.98 25.78
N LEU A 337 34.93 -10.73 25.65
CA LEU A 337 35.48 -10.17 24.42
C LEU A 337 36.62 -11.01 23.82
N GLU A 338 37.58 -11.45 24.64
CA GLU A 338 38.70 -12.23 24.17
C GLU A 338 38.28 -13.60 23.63
N GLU A 339 37.31 -14.24 24.27
CA GLU A 339 36.75 -15.53 23.81
C GLU A 339 35.96 -15.35 22.52
N ASP A 340 35.14 -14.31 22.39
CA ASP A 340 34.37 -14.02 21.15
C ASP A 340 35.31 -13.75 19.98
N LEU A 341 36.36 -12.95 20.18
CA LEU A 341 37.36 -12.69 19.14
C LEU A 341 38.12 -13.97 18.76
N ARG A 342 38.42 -14.85 19.75
CA ARG A 342 39.03 -16.17 19.49
C ARG A 342 38.10 -17.05 18.65
N GLN A 343 36.82 -17.09 18.95
CA GLN A 343 35.82 -17.86 18.19
C GLN A 343 35.68 -17.33 16.76
N ILE A 344 35.60 -16.02 16.56
CA ILE A 344 35.57 -15.37 15.23
C ILE A 344 36.77 -15.84 14.40
N LYS A 345 37.99 -15.81 14.98
CA LYS A 345 39.21 -16.27 14.29
C LYS A 345 39.14 -17.75 13.93
N LEU A 346 38.71 -18.59 14.86
CA LEU A 346 38.60 -20.05 14.63
C LEU A 346 37.59 -20.36 13.49
N ILE A 347 36.44 -19.70 13.47
CA ILE A 347 35.44 -19.88 12.43
C ILE A 347 35.99 -19.41 11.07
N SER A 348 36.65 -18.25 11.03
CA SER A 348 37.28 -17.71 9.82
C SER A 348 38.34 -18.65 9.26
N ASP A 349 39.22 -19.17 10.11
CA ASP A 349 40.27 -20.13 9.70
C ASP A 349 39.67 -21.45 9.18
N LYS A 350 38.61 -21.96 9.82
CA LYS A 350 37.88 -23.15 9.38
C LYS A 350 37.23 -22.95 8.00
N ILE A 351 36.55 -21.84 7.77
CA ILE A 351 35.91 -21.48 6.48
C ILE A 351 37.01 -21.46 5.39
N LYS A 352 38.13 -20.78 5.66
CA LYS A 352 39.28 -20.69 4.73
C LYS A 352 39.87 -22.05 4.39
N ALA A 353 40.06 -22.91 5.39
CA ALA A 353 40.61 -24.26 5.20
C ALA A 353 39.68 -25.14 4.38
N THR A 354 38.34 -25.10 4.69
CA THR A 354 37.35 -25.89 3.95
C THR A 354 37.24 -25.41 2.49
N ALA A 355 37.18 -24.10 2.26
CA ALA A 355 37.09 -23.53 0.91
C ALA A 355 38.34 -23.84 0.06
N LYS A 356 39.53 -23.99 0.69
CA LYS A 356 40.75 -24.41 0.00
C LYS A 356 40.72 -25.89 -0.34
N ALA A 357 40.32 -26.75 0.58
CA ALA A 357 40.22 -28.19 0.35
C ALA A 357 39.27 -28.54 -0.80
N THR A 358 38.11 -27.87 -0.86
CA THR A 358 37.12 -28.07 -1.94
C THR A 358 37.63 -27.64 -3.32
N LYS A 359 38.55 -26.66 -3.38
CA LYS A 359 39.16 -26.24 -4.66
C LYS A 359 40.30 -27.15 -5.12
N ASP A 360 40.94 -27.84 -4.19
CA ASP A 360 42.05 -28.77 -4.50
C ASP A 360 41.52 -30.16 -4.94
N ASP A 361 40.23 -30.46 -4.75
CA ASP A 361 39.52 -31.67 -5.18
C ASP A 361 38.81 -31.54 -6.55
N GLU A 362 38.78 -30.36 -7.18
CA GLU A 362 38.29 -30.08 -8.55
C GLU A 362 39.50 -30.04 -9.54
#